data_a508e1fdda80f112c5490561834c521c
#
_entry.id   a508e1fdda80f112c5490561834c521c
#
_cell.length_a   1.000
_cell.length_b   1.000
_cell.length_c   1.000
_cell.angle_alpha   90.00
_cell.angle_beta   90.00
_cell.angle_gamma   90.00
#
_symmetry.space_group_name_H-M   'P 1'
#
loop_
_entity.id
_entity.type
_entity.pdbx_description
1 polymer ?
#
loop_
_entity_poly.entity_id
_entity_poly.type
_entity_poly.pdbx_seq_one_letter_code
_entity_poly.pdbx_strand_id
1 'polypeptide(L)'
;SIQTVDSVQAVDQSAVVFNIMATKGSDFHYCTVVVAMTSATDCDFTQFGDIQSSSLVTFTADSDTGPPRTLRLRATPASSGTLNLKITRIGVAR
;
A
#
# COMPACT_ATOMS: atom_id res chain seq x y z
N SER A 1 -8.00 -11.51 -6.36
CA SER A 1 -7.04 -10.97 -7.32
C SER A 1 -6.39 -9.70 -6.79
N ILE A 2 -5.17 -9.44 -7.24
CA ILE A 2 -4.42 -8.25 -6.82
C ILE A 2 -5.00 -7.00 -7.50
N GLN A 3 -5.09 -5.90 -6.74
CA GLN A 3 -5.62 -4.63 -7.26
C GLN A 3 -4.76 -3.48 -6.77
N THR A 4 -4.62 -2.45 -7.60
CA THR A 4 -4.01 -1.19 -7.19
C THR A 4 -5.04 -0.41 -6.38
N VAL A 5 -4.70 -0.08 -5.13
CA VAL A 5 -5.62 0.60 -4.22
C VAL A 5 -5.23 2.04 -3.97
N ASP A 6 -4.00 2.43 -4.25
CA ASP A 6 -3.55 3.81 -4.19
C ASP A 6 -2.31 4.00 -5.06
N SER A 7 -2.07 5.23 -5.50
CA SER A 7 -0.90 5.55 -6.29
C SER A 7 -0.50 7.01 -6.08
N VAL A 8 0.81 7.30 -6.17
CA VAL A 8 1.35 8.65 -6.07
C VAL A 8 2.42 8.84 -7.13
N GLN A 9 2.62 10.07 -7.57
CA GLN A 9 3.71 10.38 -8.50
C GLN A 9 5.05 10.28 -7.77
N ALA A 10 5.90 9.41 -8.27
CA ALA A 10 7.20 9.15 -7.64
C ALA A 10 8.18 10.31 -7.80
N VAL A 11 7.94 11.20 -8.77
CA VAL A 11 8.83 12.33 -9.03
C VAL A 11 8.88 13.32 -7.86
N ASP A 12 7.81 13.39 -7.08
CA ASP A 12 7.68 14.33 -5.96
C ASP A 12 7.94 13.70 -4.61
N GLN A 13 8.08 12.36 -4.57
CA GLN A 13 8.16 11.62 -3.33
C GLN A 13 9.36 10.69 -3.34
N SER A 14 10.14 10.67 -2.25
CA SER A 14 11.19 9.67 -2.08
C SER A 14 10.72 8.50 -1.23
N ALA A 15 9.71 8.71 -0.41
CA ALA A 15 9.10 7.66 0.39
C ALA A 15 7.63 8.00 0.67
N VAL A 16 6.82 6.98 0.88
CA VAL A 16 5.40 7.16 1.22
C VAL A 16 5.05 6.18 2.34
N VAL A 17 4.35 6.68 3.35
CA VAL A 17 3.83 5.86 4.44
C VAL A 17 2.33 5.73 4.27
N PHE A 18 1.84 4.50 4.21
CA PHE A 18 0.42 4.20 4.14
C PHE A 18 -0.03 3.60 5.47
N ASN A 19 -1.00 4.23 6.12
CA ASN A 19 -1.68 3.66 7.28
C ASN A 19 -3.02 3.13 6.80
N ILE A 20 -3.26 1.84 7.00
CA ILE A 20 -4.37 1.16 6.34
C ILE A 20 -5.20 0.40 7.36
N MET A 21 -6.52 0.63 7.31
CA MET A 21 -7.49 -0.19 8.06
C MET A 21 -8.34 -0.95 7.06
N ALA A 22 -8.24 -2.27 7.10
CA ALA A 22 -9.07 -3.16 6.29
C ALA A 22 -10.16 -3.76 7.17
N THR A 23 -11.39 -3.78 6.69
CA THR A 23 -12.51 -4.38 7.41
C THR A 23 -13.31 -5.28 6.49
N LYS A 24 -13.78 -6.38 7.04
CA LYS A 24 -14.65 -7.32 6.33
C LYS A 24 -15.61 -7.94 7.34
N GLY A 25 -16.88 -7.51 7.30
CA GLY A 25 -17.82 -7.90 8.32
C GLY A 25 -17.38 -7.39 9.69
N SER A 26 -17.21 -8.29 10.64
CA SER A 26 -16.74 -7.95 11.99
C SER A 26 -15.23 -8.10 12.15
N ASP A 27 -14.54 -8.55 11.11
CA ASP A 27 -13.08 -8.69 11.14
C ASP A 27 -12.38 -7.42 10.73
N PHE A 28 -11.17 -7.23 11.26
CA PHE A 28 -10.36 -6.07 10.92
C PHE A 28 -8.89 -6.45 10.79
N HIS A 29 -8.16 -5.62 10.04
CA HIS A 29 -6.72 -5.78 9.87
C HIS A 29 -6.13 -4.38 9.65
N TYR A 30 -5.39 -3.89 10.65
CA TYR A 30 -4.68 -2.62 10.57
C TYR A 30 -3.20 -2.87 10.35
N CYS A 31 -2.58 -2.09 9.45
CA CYS A 31 -1.14 -2.18 9.24
C CYS A 31 -0.59 -0.88 8.68
N THR A 32 0.73 -0.77 8.69
CA THR A 32 1.46 0.33 8.06
C THR A 32 2.36 -0.25 6.98
N VAL A 33 2.31 0.33 5.80
CA VAL A 33 3.19 -0.04 4.68
C VAL A 33 4.03 1.19 4.34
N VAL A 34 5.36 1.02 4.37
CA VAL A 34 6.29 2.08 3.99
C VAL A 34 6.94 1.70 2.68
N VAL A 35 6.88 2.60 1.71
CA VAL A 35 7.47 2.40 0.38
C VAL A 35 8.52 3.48 0.17
N ALA A 36 9.71 3.09 -0.24
CA ALA A 36 10.79 4.03 -0.51
C ALA A 36 11.36 3.77 -1.90
N MET A 37 11.67 4.85 -2.62
CA MET A 37 12.37 4.73 -3.89
C MET A 37 13.84 4.39 -3.61
N THR A 38 14.29 3.28 -4.17
CA THR A 38 15.67 2.82 -4.01
C THR A 38 16.58 3.28 -5.15
N SER A 39 15.95 3.63 -6.29
CA SER A 39 16.64 4.17 -7.45
C SER A 39 15.64 4.97 -8.28
N ALA A 40 16.07 5.45 -9.44
CA ALA A 40 15.19 6.20 -10.34
C ALA A 40 14.03 5.35 -10.88
N THR A 41 14.15 4.01 -10.85
CA THR A 41 13.18 3.11 -11.46
C THR A 41 12.62 2.07 -10.50
N ASP A 42 13.22 1.89 -9.32
CA ASP A 42 12.83 0.83 -8.40
C ASP A 42 12.38 1.38 -7.06
N CYS A 43 11.58 0.60 -6.37
CA CYS A 43 11.18 0.90 -5.00
C CYS A 43 11.27 -0.37 -4.15
N ASP A 44 11.30 -0.17 -2.85
CA ASP A 44 11.22 -1.26 -1.88
C ASP A 44 10.17 -0.90 -0.85
N PHE A 45 9.64 -1.90 -0.15
CA PHE A 45 8.57 -1.67 0.80
C PHE A 45 8.66 -2.63 1.97
N THR A 46 8.04 -2.23 3.07
CA THR A 46 7.88 -3.11 4.23
C THR A 46 6.51 -2.87 4.85
N GLN A 47 5.94 -3.92 5.41
CA GLN A 47 4.67 -3.87 6.13
C GLN A 47 4.96 -4.22 7.59
N PHE A 48 4.42 -3.43 8.51
CA PHE A 48 4.63 -3.66 9.94
C PHE A 48 3.46 -3.12 10.75
N GLY A 49 3.49 -3.40 12.06
CA GLY A 49 2.48 -2.89 12.97
C GLY A 49 1.13 -3.54 12.75
N ASP A 50 1.08 -4.81 12.34
CA ASP A 50 -0.18 -5.50 12.11
C ASP A 50 -0.94 -5.71 13.40
N ILE A 51 -2.18 -5.22 13.44
CA ILE A 51 -3.15 -5.47 14.50
C ILE A 51 -4.37 -6.02 13.80
N GLN A 52 -4.70 -7.28 14.04
CA GLN A 52 -5.73 -7.94 13.25
C GLN A 52 -6.50 -8.96 14.05
N SER A 53 -7.81 -9.08 13.75
CA SER A 53 -8.63 -10.19 14.23
C SER A 53 -8.46 -11.40 13.30
N SER A 54 -8.20 -11.15 12.02
CA SER A 54 -7.80 -12.17 11.07
C SER A 54 -7.02 -11.51 9.94
N SER A 55 -6.23 -12.30 9.21
CA SER A 55 -5.48 -11.79 8.08
C SER A 55 -6.42 -11.61 6.90
N LEU A 56 -6.73 -10.37 6.53
CA LEU A 56 -7.70 -10.06 5.48
C LEU A 56 -7.06 -9.77 4.13
N VAL A 57 -5.82 -9.30 4.14
CA VAL A 57 -5.22 -8.76 2.92
C VAL A 57 -3.69 -8.79 3.03
N THR A 58 -3.04 -8.96 1.88
CA THR A 58 -1.59 -8.83 1.76
C THR A 58 -1.32 -7.61 0.87
N PHE A 59 -0.43 -6.73 1.31
CA PHE A 59 -0.06 -5.55 0.56
C PHE A 59 1.30 -5.74 -0.10
N THR A 60 1.42 -5.20 -1.31
CA THR A 60 2.68 -5.08 -2.03
C THR A 60 2.76 -3.67 -2.62
N ALA A 61 3.95 -3.26 -2.99
CA ALA A 61 4.14 -1.99 -3.66
C ALA A 61 5.07 -2.17 -4.84
N ASP A 62 4.84 -1.40 -5.90
CA ASP A 62 5.71 -1.38 -7.05
C ASP A 62 5.75 0.04 -7.63
N SER A 63 6.60 0.23 -8.62
CA SER A 63 6.66 1.49 -9.34
C SER A 63 6.38 1.26 -10.81
N ASP A 64 5.65 2.20 -11.40
CA ASP A 64 5.40 2.23 -12.83
C ASP A 64 6.40 3.21 -13.42
N THR A 65 7.07 2.82 -14.49
CA THR A 65 8.10 3.65 -15.11
C THR A 65 7.54 4.83 -15.90
N GLY A 66 6.23 4.85 -16.14
CA GLY A 66 5.52 5.99 -16.73
C GLY A 66 6.04 6.52 -18.02
N PRO A 67 5.92 7.79 -18.44
CA PRO A 67 5.69 9.01 -17.66
C PRO A 67 4.21 9.30 -17.38
N PRO A 68 3.90 9.81 -16.18
CA PRO A 68 4.79 10.04 -15.05
C PRO A 68 5.05 8.76 -14.26
N ARG A 69 6.21 8.67 -13.61
CA ARG A 69 6.51 7.52 -12.74
C ARG A 69 5.59 7.54 -11.54
N THR A 70 5.06 6.37 -11.19
CA THR A 70 4.06 6.23 -10.15
C THR A 70 4.45 5.13 -9.18
N LEU A 71 4.34 5.40 -7.88
CA LEU A 71 4.39 4.37 -6.85
C LEU A 71 2.97 3.85 -6.64
N ARG A 72 2.80 2.54 -6.66
CA ARG A 72 1.49 1.91 -6.50
C ARG A 72 1.46 1.04 -5.27
N LEU A 73 0.41 1.22 -4.46
CA LEU A 73 0.09 0.31 -3.37
C LEU A 73 -0.93 -0.70 -3.90
N ARG A 74 -0.60 -1.97 -3.79
CA ARG A 74 -1.44 -3.05 -4.32
C ARG A 74 -1.86 -3.98 -3.20
N ALA A 75 -3.09 -4.48 -3.29
CA ALA A 75 -3.67 -5.33 -2.27
C ALA A 75 -4.15 -6.63 -2.88
N THR A 76 -3.87 -7.73 -2.18
CA THR A 76 -4.37 -9.06 -2.54
C THR A 76 -5.27 -9.53 -1.40
N PRO A 77 -6.59 -9.60 -1.59
CA PRO A 77 -7.49 -10.08 -0.55
C PRO A 77 -7.23 -11.55 -0.22
N ALA A 78 -7.38 -11.91 1.05
CA ALA A 78 -7.18 -13.29 1.50
C ALA A 78 -8.32 -14.21 1.07
N SER A 79 -9.52 -13.65 0.84
CA SER A 79 -10.68 -14.43 0.41
C SER A 79 -11.62 -13.57 -0.42
N SER A 80 -12.60 -14.19 -1.05
CA SER A 80 -13.60 -13.46 -1.84
C SER A 80 -14.54 -12.68 -0.91
N GLY A 81 -15.27 -11.72 -1.52
CA GLY A 81 -16.22 -10.87 -0.80
C GLY A 81 -15.74 -9.43 -0.73
N THR A 82 -16.57 -8.57 -0.17
CA THR A 82 -16.29 -7.16 -0.09
C THR A 82 -15.32 -6.86 1.04
N LEU A 83 -14.19 -6.25 0.70
CA LEU A 83 -13.18 -5.79 1.65
C LEU A 83 -13.16 -4.28 1.59
N ASN A 84 -13.35 -3.61 2.73
CA ASN A 84 -13.30 -2.15 2.81
C ASN A 84 -11.93 -1.72 3.30
N LEU A 85 -11.34 -0.73 2.61
CA LEU A 85 -10.04 -0.18 2.97
C LEU A 85 -10.17 1.31 3.23
N LYS A 86 -9.59 1.75 4.34
CA LYS A 86 -9.40 3.18 4.62
C LYS A 86 -7.90 3.42 4.72
N ILE A 87 -7.41 4.35 3.91
CA ILE A 87 -5.98 4.58 3.74
C ILE A 87 -5.66 6.03 4.03
N THR A 88 -4.70 6.26 4.92
CA THR A 88 -4.08 7.56 5.14
C THR A 88 -2.66 7.50 4.61
N ARG A 89 -2.28 8.49 3.83
CA ARG A 89 -0.99 8.52 3.13
C ARG A 89 -0.19 9.73 3.57
N ILE A 90 1.09 9.50 3.88
CA ILE A 90 2.04 10.57 4.19
C ILE A 90 3.21 10.43 3.23
N GLY A 91 3.42 11.45 2.40
CA GLY A 91 4.55 11.47 1.49
C GLY A 91 5.75 12.17 2.10
N VAL A 92 6.94 11.65 1.82
CA VAL A 92 8.21 12.28 2.20
C VAL A 92 8.86 12.76 0.90
N ALA A 93 8.93 14.06 0.73
CA ALA A 93 9.46 14.67 -0.49
C ALA A 93 10.96 14.45 -0.60
N ARG A 94 11.41 14.45 -1.84
CA ARG A 94 12.84 14.38 -2.15
C ARG A 94 13.57 15.63 -1.70
#